data_37c769c1e5da96ca98cd09f329e7ecb8
#
_entry.id   37c769c1e5da96ca98cd09f329e7ecb8
#
_cell.length_a   1.000
_cell.length_b   1.000
_cell.length_c   1.000
_cell.angle_alpha   90.00
_cell.angle_beta   90.00
_cell.angle_gamma   90.00
#
_symmetry.space_group_name_H-M   'P 1'
#
loop_
_entity.id
_entity.type
_entity.pdbx_description
1 polymer ?
#
loop_
_entity_poly.entity_id
_entity_poly.type
_entity_poly.pdbx_seq_one_letter_code
_entity_poly.pdbx_strand_id
1 'polypeptide(L)'
;MKKMIIAVGFILTLAACSNSEEPSVNENTVEDGNATSENNAVNHGIEEKDDKKEDIGFTVDEQGNIIAADVPEEPASQLLAAYKEYIAAFNSEDIDRYMSTIAQDPEGFNREEDKIALEQAFEAYDSVYETSDETIVKYEENRAEVFASLNVKMKAANSNDAVEQSARQVVVFKKENDEWKVSGVHLVGNQ
;
A
#
# COMPACT_ATOMS: atom_id res chain seq x y z
N MET A 1 -12.02 -1.29 -53.50
CA MET A 1 -12.66 -1.07 -52.22
C MET A 1 -11.58 -0.45 -51.30
N LYS A 2 -11.71 0.85 -51.04
CA LYS A 2 -10.68 1.69 -50.42
C LYS A 2 -10.63 1.44 -48.89
N LYS A 3 -9.45 1.05 -48.37
CA LYS A 3 -9.17 0.97 -46.95
C LYS A 3 -8.84 2.39 -46.47
N MET A 4 -9.68 2.91 -45.55
CA MET A 4 -9.51 4.21 -44.94
C MET A 4 -8.76 4.02 -43.62
N ILE A 5 -7.50 4.49 -43.59
CA ILE A 5 -6.66 4.50 -42.38
C ILE A 5 -6.90 5.84 -41.72
N ILE A 6 -7.48 5.82 -40.51
CA ILE A 6 -7.62 7.01 -39.66
C ILE A 6 -6.43 7.01 -38.69
N ALA A 7 -5.46 7.89 -38.97
CA ALA A 7 -4.38 8.19 -38.02
C ALA A 7 -4.88 9.26 -37.04
N VAL A 8 -5.04 8.89 -35.77
CA VAL A 8 -5.29 9.83 -34.70
C VAL A 8 -3.94 10.28 -34.13
N GLY A 9 -3.55 11.49 -34.54
CA GLY A 9 -2.35 12.13 -34.02
C GLY A 9 -2.59 12.71 -32.62
N PHE A 10 -1.82 12.24 -31.67
CA PHE A 10 -1.79 12.78 -30.31
C PHE A 10 -0.74 13.90 -30.30
N ILE A 11 -1.20 15.13 -30.21
CA ILE A 11 -0.32 16.31 -30.11
C ILE A 11 -0.02 16.55 -28.63
N LEU A 12 1.22 16.26 -28.22
CA LEU A 12 1.79 16.67 -26.94
C LEU A 12 2.23 18.14 -27.03
N THR A 13 1.47 19.05 -26.42
CA THR A 13 1.92 20.43 -26.21
C THR A 13 2.71 20.52 -24.92
N LEU A 14 4.03 20.61 -25.03
CA LEU A 14 4.92 21.03 -23.96
C LEU A 14 4.81 22.54 -23.82
N ALA A 15 4.14 23.01 -22.76
CA ALA A 15 4.20 24.41 -22.34
C ALA A 15 5.31 24.56 -21.32
N ALA A 16 6.49 25.00 -21.78
CA ALA A 16 7.54 25.51 -20.91
C ALA A 16 7.22 26.96 -20.56
N CYS A 17 6.90 27.23 -19.29
CA CYS A 17 6.96 28.58 -18.76
C CYS A 17 8.17 28.68 -17.84
N SER A 18 9.23 29.27 -18.41
CA SER A 18 10.32 29.86 -17.67
C SER A 18 9.81 31.17 -17.05
N ASN A 19 9.92 31.31 -15.73
CA ASN A 19 10.03 32.61 -15.12
C ASN A 19 11.00 32.55 -13.93
N SER A 20 12.14 33.14 -14.14
CA SER A 20 13.19 33.40 -13.17
C SER A 20 12.80 34.61 -12.31
N GLU A 21 12.73 34.41 -10.99
CA GLU A 21 13.02 35.45 -10.00
C GLU A 21 13.53 34.79 -8.72
N GLU A 22 14.81 34.98 -8.43
CA GLU A 22 15.41 34.89 -7.09
C GLU A 22 15.10 36.15 -6.31
N PRO A 23 15.43 36.30 -5.05
CA PRO A 23 15.59 35.40 -3.90
C PRO A 23 14.95 35.92 -2.62
N SER A 24 14.90 35.14 -1.60
CA SER A 24 15.40 35.60 -0.28
C SER A 24 15.46 34.45 0.71
N VAL A 25 16.67 34.27 1.19
CA VAL A 25 17.03 33.48 2.33
C VAL A 25 16.22 33.95 3.54
N ASN A 26 15.49 33.08 4.19
CA ASN A 26 15.15 33.25 5.58
C ASN A 26 15.40 31.93 6.32
N GLU A 27 16.50 31.94 7.04
CA GLU A 27 16.77 30.96 8.07
C GLU A 27 15.71 31.06 9.16
N ASN A 28 14.97 29.98 9.40
CA ASN A 28 14.63 29.62 10.77
C ASN A 28 13.95 28.25 10.87
N THR A 29 14.60 27.46 11.74
CA THR A 29 14.06 26.41 12.60
C THR A 29 13.52 25.14 11.96
N VAL A 30 14.37 24.14 12.12
CA VAL A 30 14.08 22.72 12.26
C VAL A 30 13.06 22.53 13.37
N GLU A 31 11.88 22.02 13.04
CA GLU A 31 11.06 21.24 13.97
C GLU A 31 10.15 20.31 13.19
N ASP A 32 10.27 19.03 13.58
CA ASP A 32 9.35 17.93 13.38
C ASP A 32 9.02 17.46 11.95
N GLY A 33 9.74 16.37 11.64
CA GLY A 33 9.51 15.56 10.46
C GLY A 33 8.13 14.89 10.42
N ASN A 34 7.19 15.57 9.77
CA ASN A 34 6.02 14.95 9.19
C ASN A 34 6.12 15.12 7.68
N ALA A 35 6.90 14.27 7.03
CA ALA A 35 7.02 14.26 5.59
C ALA A 35 5.83 13.52 4.99
N THR A 36 4.78 14.26 4.68
CA THR A 36 3.82 13.87 3.66
C THR A 36 4.54 13.87 2.32
N SER A 37 5.02 12.72 1.90
CA SER A 37 5.57 12.56 0.56
C SER A 37 4.41 12.26 -0.40
N GLU A 38 3.98 13.28 -1.13
CA GLU A 38 3.20 13.12 -2.35
C GLU A 38 4.10 12.51 -3.42
N ASN A 39 4.00 11.21 -3.62
CA ASN A 39 4.37 10.59 -4.89
C ASN A 39 3.44 9.42 -5.18
N ASN A 40 2.53 9.67 -6.11
CA ASN A 40 1.62 8.73 -6.72
C ASN A 40 2.34 7.57 -7.38
N ALA A 41 2.17 6.39 -6.83
CA ALA A 41 2.14 5.15 -7.60
C ALA A 41 1.10 4.24 -6.95
N VAL A 42 -0.04 4.11 -7.62
CA VAL A 42 -1.20 3.27 -7.23
C VAL A 42 -1.79 3.67 -5.89
N ASN A 43 -2.34 4.88 -5.84
CA ASN A 43 -3.14 5.34 -4.72
C ASN A 43 -4.57 4.82 -4.93
N HIS A 44 -4.92 3.74 -4.27
CA HIS A 44 -6.32 3.34 -4.15
C HIS A 44 -7.03 4.41 -3.31
N GLY A 45 -7.85 5.21 -3.98
CA GLY A 45 -8.71 6.29 -3.54
C GLY A 45 -8.84 6.51 -2.05
N ILE A 46 -8.00 7.35 -1.48
CA ILE A 46 -8.23 7.90 -0.14
C ILE A 46 -8.95 9.21 -0.33
N GLU A 47 -10.28 9.19 -0.21
CA GLU A 47 -11.01 10.41 0.15
C GLU A 47 -10.73 10.70 1.62
N GLU A 48 -10.12 11.86 1.89
CA GLU A 48 -9.97 12.40 3.24
C GLU A 48 -11.36 12.61 3.87
N LYS A 49 -11.80 11.65 4.69
CA LYS A 49 -12.83 11.90 5.69
C LYS A 49 -12.14 12.28 7.00
N ASP A 50 -12.21 13.57 7.28
CA ASP A 50 -11.92 14.15 8.58
C ASP A 50 -12.77 13.46 9.66
N ASP A 51 -12.11 12.78 10.59
CA ASP A 51 -12.36 12.74 12.03
C ASP A 51 -11.73 11.46 12.63
N LYS A 52 -10.68 11.67 13.43
CA LYS A 52 -9.81 10.70 14.10
C LYS A 52 -8.77 10.05 13.17
N LYS A 53 -7.67 10.74 12.95
CA LYS A 53 -6.41 10.09 12.58
C LYS A 53 -6.03 9.14 13.71
N GLU A 54 -6.41 7.87 13.59
CA GLU A 54 -5.75 6.83 14.35
C GLU A 54 -4.29 6.85 13.92
N ASP A 55 -3.41 6.94 14.89
CA ASP A 55 -1.95 7.03 14.68
C ASP A 55 -1.45 5.67 14.14
N ILE A 56 -1.57 5.50 12.82
CA ILE A 56 -1.12 4.29 12.12
C ILE A 56 0.38 4.42 11.88
N GLY A 57 1.14 3.45 12.33
CA GLY A 57 2.58 3.48 12.13
C GLY A 57 3.35 2.56 13.07
N PHE A 58 4.64 2.69 13.02
CA PHE A 58 5.56 1.93 13.85
C PHE A 58 6.61 2.86 14.45
N THR A 59 7.25 2.39 15.51
CA THR A 59 8.40 3.05 16.13
C THR A 59 9.66 2.25 15.87
N VAL A 60 10.79 2.93 15.85
CA VAL A 60 12.10 2.30 15.75
C VAL A 60 12.92 2.57 17.02
N ASP A 61 13.80 1.64 17.37
CA ASP A 61 14.78 1.84 18.42
C ASP A 61 15.94 2.74 17.96
N GLU A 62 16.90 3.02 18.86
CA GLU A 62 18.09 3.83 18.55
C GLU A 62 18.99 3.23 17.45
N GLN A 63 18.83 1.94 17.15
CA GLN A 63 19.55 1.20 16.13
C GLN A 63 18.78 1.13 14.80
N GLY A 64 17.53 1.64 14.76
CA GLY A 64 16.66 1.63 13.59
C GLY A 64 15.87 0.33 13.41
N ASN A 65 15.82 -0.56 14.41
CA ASN A 65 14.98 -1.75 14.36
C ASN A 65 13.53 -1.43 14.70
N ILE A 66 12.60 -2.09 14.03
CA ILE A 66 11.17 -1.98 14.33
C ILE A 66 10.88 -2.52 15.73
N ILE A 67 10.20 -1.73 16.54
CA ILE A 67 9.79 -2.13 17.88
C ILE A 67 8.50 -2.96 17.79
N ALA A 68 8.58 -4.22 18.23
CA ALA A 68 7.43 -5.11 18.27
C ALA A 68 6.51 -4.78 19.47
N ALA A 69 5.20 -4.94 19.27
CA ALA A 69 4.23 -4.91 20.35
C ALA A 69 4.34 -6.15 21.24
N ASP A 70 3.94 -6.02 22.50
CA ASP A 70 3.80 -7.16 23.41
C ASP A 70 2.46 -7.88 23.12
N VAL A 71 2.53 -9.09 22.55
CA VAL A 71 1.37 -9.85 22.08
C VAL A 71 1.46 -11.28 22.61
N PRO A 72 0.38 -11.84 23.18
CA PRO A 72 0.36 -13.24 23.55
C PRO A 72 0.64 -14.17 22.36
N GLU A 73 1.28 -15.30 22.59
CA GLU A 73 1.79 -16.20 21.54
C GLU A 73 0.69 -16.67 20.55
N GLU A 74 -0.47 -17.07 21.07
CA GLU A 74 -1.56 -17.58 20.24
C GLU A 74 -2.15 -16.48 19.32
N PRO A 75 -2.58 -15.29 19.79
CA PRO A 75 -3.00 -14.19 18.93
C PRO A 75 -1.93 -13.74 17.94
N ALA A 76 -0.67 -13.70 18.34
CA ALA A 76 0.44 -13.32 17.47
C ALA A 76 0.56 -14.30 16.29
N SER A 77 0.50 -15.60 16.58
CA SER A 77 0.55 -16.65 15.55
C SER A 77 -0.63 -16.55 14.58
N GLN A 78 -1.86 -16.35 15.10
CA GLN A 78 -3.06 -16.17 14.28
C GLN A 78 -2.98 -14.95 13.37
N LEU A 79 -2.50 -13.82 13.89
CA LEU A 79 -2.37 -12.58 13.14
C LEU A 79 -1.33 -12.68 12.02
N LEU A 80 -0.15 -13.22 12.32
CA LEU A 80 0.88 -13.44 11.30
C LEU A 80 0.46 -14.47 10.25
N ALA A 81 -0.34 -15.48 10.63
CA ALA A 81 -0.94 -16.40 9.67
C ALA A 81 -1.94 -15.70 8.74
N ALA A 82 -2.79 -14.81 9.28
CA ALA A 82 -3.72 -14.01 8.48
C ALA A 82 -2.98 -13.08 7.52
N TYR A 83 -1.90 -12.45 7.94
CA TYR A 83 -1.05 -11.64 7.07
C TYR A 83 -0.45 -12.47 5.92
N LYS A 84 0.10 -13.65 6.21
CA LYS A 84 0.66 -14.55 5.19
C LYS A 84 -0.41 -15.03 4.21
N GLU A 85 -1.62 -15.33 4.70
CA GLU A 85 -2.74 -15.72 3.84
C GLU A 85 -3.17 -14.58 2.92
N TYR A 86 -3.23 -13.33 3.41
CA TYR A 86 -3.49 -12.15 2.59
C TYR A 86 -2.49 -12.01 1.43
N ILE A 87 -1.19 -12.11 1.70
CA ILE A 87 -0.14 -12.04 0.67
C ILE A 87 -0.23 -13.25 -0.29
N ALA A 88 -0.47 -14.45 0.23
CA ALA A 88 -0.59 -15.66 -0.60
C ALA A 88 -1.82 -15.60 -1.52
N ALA A 89 -2.94 -15.08 -1.03
CA ALA A 89 -4.16 -14.88 -1.81
C ALA A 89 -3.93 -13.90 -2.96
N PHE A 90 -3.28 -12.76 -2.69
CA PHE A 90 -2.86 -11.79 -3.71
C PHE A 90 -1.96 -12.44 -4.77
N ASN A 91 -0.90 -13.14 -4.35
CA ASN A 91 0.05 -13.78 -5.26
C ASN A 91 -0.56 -14.94 -6.08
N SER A 92 -1.68 -15.50 -5.64
CA SER A 92 -2.39 -16.53 -6.41
C SER A 92 -3.34 -15.96 -7.46
N GLU A 93 -3.52 -14.63 -7.49
CA GLU A 93 -4.47 -13.92 -8.36
C GLU A 93 -5.92 -14.45 -8.23
N ASP A 94 -6.23 -15.04 -7.08
CA ASP A 94 -7.55 -15.58 -6.75
C ASP A 94 -8.35 -14.50 -6.02
N ILE A 95 -9.22 -13.82 -6.77
CA ILE A 95 -10.04 -12.71 -6.26
C ILE A 95 -10.93 -13.15 -5.10
N ASP A 96 -11.56 -14.31 -5.17
CA ASP A 96 -12.48 -14.77 -4.12
C ASP A 96 -11.71 -15.09 -2.84
N ARG A 97 -10.54 -15.73 -2.97
CA ARG A 97 -9.62 -15.99 -1.87
C ARG A 97 -9.12 -14.69 -1.25
N TYR A 98 -8.66 -13.75 -2.07
CA TYR A 98 -8.22 -12.43 -1.60
C TYR A 98 -9.34 -11.70 -0.84
N MET A 99 -10.54 -11.60 -1.44
CA MET A 99 -11.69 -10.95 -0.81
C MET A 99 -12.12 -11.63 0.49
N SER A 100 -11.82 -12.92 0.69
CA SER A 100 -12.06 -13.61 1.96
C SER A 100 -11.14 -13.14 3.08
N THR A 101 -9.97 -12.59 2.76
CA THR A 101 -9.02 -12.02 3.73
C THR A 101 -9.36 -10.57 4.12
N ILE A 102 -10.20 -9.90 3.34
CA ILE A 102 -10.58 -8.50 3.53
C ILE A 102 -11.81 -8.40 4.45
N ALA A 103 -11.79 -7.44 5.35
CA ALA A 103 -12.91 -7.10 6.21
C ALA A 103 -14.19 -6.76 5.43
N GLN A 104 -15.36 -6.98 6.02
CA GLN A 104 -16.63 -6.63 5.36
C GLN A 104 -16.81 -5.11 5.20
N ASP A 105 -16.31 -4.36 6.19
CA ASP A 105 -16.31 -2.90 6.20
C ASP A 105 -14.90 -2.42 6.55
N PRO A 106 -13.97 -2.35 5.57
CA PRO A 106 -12.62 -1.91 5.82
C PRO A 106 -12.57 -0.40 6.10
N GLU A 107 -11.60 0.03 6.91
CA GLU A 107 -11.47 1.43 7.36
C GLU A 107 -10.70 2.28 6.35
N GLY A 108 -9.76 1.69 5.62
CA GLY A 108 -8.81 2.38 4.75
C GLY A 108 -9.20 2.45 3.28
N PHE A 109 -10.23 1.72 2.83
CA PHE A 109 -10.61 1.65 1.42
C PHE A 109 -12.05 1.12 1.24
N ASN A 110 -12.57 1.25 0.02
CA ASN A 110 -13.86 0.67 -0.35
C ASN A 110 -13.66 -0.76 -0.88
N ARG A 111 -14.30 -1.74 -0.26
CA ARG A 111 -14.15 -3.17 -0.57
C ARG A 111 -14.53 -3.52 -2.02
N GLU A 112 -15.61 -2.95 -2.56
CA GLU A 112 -16.07 -3.25 -3.91
C GLU A 112 -15.18 -2.58 -4.96
N GLU A 113 -14.72 -1.35 -4.69
CA GLU A 113 -13.79 -0.65 -5.57
C GLU A 113 -12.42 -1.34 -5.60
N ASP A 114 -11.93 -1.83 -4.45
CA ASP A 114 -10.69 -2.60 -4.34
C ASP A 114 -10.78 -3.89 -5.18
N LYS A 115 -11.90 -4.63 -5.08
CA LYS A 115 -12.13 -5.82 -5.89
C LYS A 115 -12.03 -5.51 -7.39
N ILE A 116 -12.75 -4.48 -7.86
CA ILE A 116 -12.75 -4.10 -9.28
C ILE A 116 -11.35 -3.69 -9.73
N ALA A 117 -10.66 -2.89 -8.94
CA ALA A 117 -9.30 -2.44 -9.25
C ALA A 117 -8.32 -3.62 -9.32
N LEU A 118 -8.45 -4.59 -8.42
CA LEU A 118 -7.59 -5.75 -8.37
C LEU A 118 -7.85 -6.72 -9.54
N GLU A 119 -9.12 -6.95 -9.93
CA GLU A 119 -9.46 -7.72 -11.13
C GLU A 119 -8.79 -7.13 -12.38
N GLN A 120 -8.84 -5.79 -12.55
CA GLN A 120 -8.18 -5.09 -13.65
C GLN A 120 -6.64 -5.18 -13.55
N ALA A 121 -6.08 -5.12 -12.35
CA ALA A 121 -4.65 -5.21 -12.14
C ALA A 121 -4.12 -6.62 -12.52
N PHE A 122 -4.80 -7.68 -12.14
CA PHE A 122 -4.44 -9.06 -12.48
C PHE A 122 -4.58 -9.36 -13.98
N GLU A 123 -5.52 -8.73 -14.68
CA GLU A 123 -5.59 -8.82 -16.14
C GLU A 123 -4.43 -8.08 -16.85
N ALA A 124 -3.92 -7.01 -16.26
CA ALA A 124 -2.92 -6.15 -16.86
C ALA A 124 -1.47 -6.54 -16.49
N TYR A 125 -1.26 -7.14 -15.33
CA TYR A 125 0.08 -7.39 -14.76
C TYR A 125 0.15 -8.73 -14.06
N ASP A 126 1.24 -9.47 -14.29
CA ASP A 126 1.71 -10.54 -13.38
C ASP A 126 2.46 -9.86 -12.24
N SER A 127 1.98 -9.97 -11.01
CA SER A 127 2.57 -9.34 -9.83
C SER A 127 2.87 -10.34 -8.74
N VAL A 128 4.08 -10.25 -8.16
CA VAL A 128 4.49 -11.10 -7.05
C VAL A 128 4.98 -10.22 -5.91
N TYR A 129 4.41 -10.40 -4.73
CA TYR A 129 4.76 -9.75 -3.49
C TYR A 129 5.58 -10.72 -2.63
N GLU A 130 6.81 -10.36 -2.35
CA GLU A 130 7.68 -11.05 -1.38
C GLU A 130 7.79 -10.18 -0.14
N THR A 131 7.54 -10.75 1.04
CA THR A 131 7.58 -10.01 2.31
C THR A 131 8.67 -10.53 3.23
N SER A 132 9.20 -9.64 4.06
CA SER A 132 10.15 -9.94 5.13
C SER A 132 9.93 -9.02 6.32
N ASP A 133 10.56 -9.37 7.45
CA ASP A 133 10.56 -8.57 8.67
C ASP A 133 9.15 -8.34 9.26
N GLU A 134 8.24 -9.28 9.02
CA GLU A 134 6.86 -9.19 9.52
C GLU A 134 6.85 -9.03 11.04
N THR A 135 6.42 -7.87 11.50
CA THR A 135 6.42 -7.48 12.90
C THR A 135 5.08 -6.92 13.31
N ILE A 136 4.46 -7.47 14.36
CA ILE A 136 3.27 -6.87 14.95
C ILE A 136 3.71 -5.62 15.71
N VAL A 137 3.30 -4.44 15.25
CA VAL A 137 3.73 -3.14 15.80
C VAL A 137 2.70 -2.52 16.74
N LYS A 138 1.41 -2.90 16.59
CA LYS A 138 0.34 -2.59 17.54
C LYS A 138 -0.59 -3.78 17.69
N TYR A 139 -1.11 -3.96 18.90
CA TYR A 139 -2.03 -5.03 19.21
C TYR A 139 -3.06 -4.61 20.26
N GLU A 140 -4.32 -4.81 19.91
CA GLU A 140 -5.49 -4.76 20.78
C GLU A 140 -6.34 -6.01 20.52
N GLU A 141 -7.29 -6.31 21.38
CA GLU A 141 -8.10 -7.54 21.30
C GLU A 141 -8.79 -7.73 19.91
N ASN A 142 -9.24 -6.61 19.31
CA ASN A 142 -10.01 -6.62 18.06
C ASN A 142 -9.36 -5.84 16.91
N ARG A 143 -8.17 -5.25 17.12
CA ARG A 143 -7.44 -4.46 16.14
C ARG A 143 -5.94 -4.68 16.30
N ALA A 144 -5.24 -4.82 15.20
CA ALA A 144 -3.79 -4.96 15.23
C ALA A 144 -3.16 -4.37 13.96
N GLU A 145 -1.86 -4.06 14.04
CA GLU A 145 -1.08 -3.55 12.92
C GLU A 145 0.15 -4.42 12.73
N VAL A 146 0.38 -4.85 11.49
CA VAL A 146 1.55 -5.63 11.09
C VAL A 146 2.38 -4.81 10.12
N PHE A 147 3.62 -4.53 10.50
CA PHE A 147 4.64 -3.98 9.63
C PHE A 147 5.27 -5.11 8.82
N ALA A 148 5.64 -4.82 7.54
CA ALA A 148 6.51 -5.67 6.75
C ALA A 148 7.30 -4.86 5.72
N SER A 149 8.50 -5.35 5.40
CA SER A 149 9.22 -4.97 4.20
C SER A 149 8.63 -5.73 3.01
N LEU A 150 8.45 -5.05 1.88
CA LEU A 150 7.81 -5.58 0.69
C LEU A 150 8.74 -5.42 -0.51
N ASN A 151 8.94 -6.50 -1.26
CA ASN A 151 9.55 -6.47 -2.58
C ASN A 151 8.50 -6.88 -3.62
N VAL A 152 8.18 -5.97 -4.53
CA VAL A 152 7.19 -6.14 -5.58
C VAL A 152 7.88 -6.37 -6.90
N LYS A 153 7.63 -7.53 -7.51
CA LYS A 153 8.00 -7.82 -8.90
C LYS A 153 6.75 -7.73 -9.73
N MET A 154 6.76 -6.85 -10.72
CA MET A 154 5.60 -6.61 -11.58
C MET A 154 6.03 -6.65 -13.05
N LYS A 155 5.25 -7.36 -13.85
CA LYS A 155 5.45 -7.48 -15.28
C LYS A 155 4.12 -7.26 -16.00
N ALA A 156 4.06 -6.33 -16.95
CA ALA A 156 2.86 -6.16 -17.76
C ALA A 156 2.61 -7.41 -18.62
N ALA A 157 1.34 -7.82 -18.76
CA ALA A 157 0.94 -9.04 -19.45
C ALA A 157 1.48 -9.16 -20.89
N ASN A 158 1.73 -8.01 -21.55
CA ASN A 158 2.26 -7.94 -22.93
C ASN A 158 3.75 -7.54 -22.99
N SER A 159 4.49 -7.60 -21.89
CA SER A 159 5.92 -7.26 -21.81
C SER A 159 6.75 -8.46 -21.37
N ASN A 160 8.02 -8.46 -21.77
CA ASN A 160 9.01 -9.37 -21.20
C ASN A 160 9.86 -8.71 -20.08
N ASP A 161 9.71 -7.40 -19.90
CA ASP A 161 10.45 -6.64 -18.93
C ASP A 161 9.68 -6.60 -17.61
N ALA A 162 10.33 -7.03 -16.54
CA ALA A 162 9.82 -6.93 -15.18
C ALA A 162 10.41 -5.69 -14.49
N VAL A 163 9.59 -5.04 -13.67
CA VAL A 163 10.01 -3.98 -12.75
C VAL A 163 10.02 -4.55 -11.35
N GLU A 164 11.08 -4.25 -10.60
CA GLU A 164 11.20 -4.63 -9.20
C GLU A 164 11.30 -3.38 -8.34
N GLN A 165 10.49 -3.33 -7.27
CA GLN A 165 10.41 -2.18 -6.38
C GLN A 165 10.30 -2.65 -4.93
N SER A 166 11.11 -2.04 -4.05
CA SER A 166 11.01 -2.26 -2.62
C SER A 166 10.17 -1.17 -1.96
N ALA A 167 9.34 -1.57 -1.02
CA ALA A 167 8.51 -0.69 -0.21
C ALA A 167 8.45 -1.23 1.23
N ARG A 168 7.81 -0.47 2.09
CA ARG A 168 7.42 -0.90 3.45
C ARG A 168 5.93 -0.66 3.59
N GLN A 169 5.26 -1.52 4.33
CA GLN A 169 3.83 -1.36 4.58
C GLN A 169 3.48 -1.61 6.03
N VAL A 170 2.38 -0.99 6.46
CA VAL A 170 1.66 -1.36 7.68
C VAL A 170 0.27 -1.81 7.25
N VAL A 171 -0.07 -3.05 7.58
CA VAL A 171 -1.40 -3.62 7.33
C VAL A 171 -2.18 -3.62 8.62
N VAL A 172 -3.33 -2.98 8.60
CA VAL A 172 -4.28 -2.92 9.71
C VAL A 172 -5.23 -4.10 9.62
N PHE A 173 -5.35 -4.83 10.70
CA PHE A 173 -6.28 -5.93 10.86
C PHE A 173 -7.35 -5.59 11.87
N LYS A 174 -8.56 -6.04 11.62
CA LYS A 174 -9.62 -6.11 12.61
C LYS A 174 -10.17 -7.53 12.74
N LYS A 175 -10.73 -7.84 13.90
CA LYS A 175 -11.29 -9.16 14.17
C LYS A 175 -12.76 -9.20 13.80
N GLU A 176 -13.14 -10.10 12.91
CA GLU A 176 -14.51 -10.38 12.50
C GLU A 176 -14.81 -11.87 12.68
N ASN A 177 -15.80 -12.21 13.49
CA ASN A 177 -16.16 -13.61 13.78
C ASN A 177 -14.97 -14.47 14.24
N ASP A 178 -14.13 -13.92 15.12
CA ASP A 178 -12.90 -14.53 15.63
C ASP A 178 -11.77 -14.72 14.61
N GLU A 179 -11.91 -14.19 13.39
CA GLU A 179 -10.87 -14.20 12.36
C GLU A 179 -10.29 -12.79 12.13
N TRP A 180 -8.98 -12.71 11.92
CA TRP A 180 -8.30 -11.48 11.54
C TRP A 180 -8.51 -11.18 10.06
N LYS A 181 -9.05 -10.00 9.74
CA LYS A 181 -9.32 -9.52 8.37
C LYS A 181 -8.60 -8.20 8.13
N VAL A 182 -8.08 -8.01 6.92
CA VAL A 182 -7.43 -6.76 6.52
C VAL A 182 -8.48 -5.65 6.48
N SER A 183 -8.21 -4.56 7.19
CA SER A 183 -9.07 -3.37 7.28
C SER A 183 -8.43 -2.13 6.66
N GLY A 184 -7.11 -2.10 6.52
CA GLY A 184 -6.39 -1.00 5.90
C GLY A 184 -4.98 -1.40 5.48
N VAL A 185 -4.44 -0.76 4.45
CA VAL A 185 -3.08 -0.96 3.96
C VAL A 185 -2.43 0.40 3.75
N HIS A 186 -1.29 0.63 4.39
CA HIS A 186 -0.56 1.90 4.34
C HIS A 186 0.86 1.65 3.87
N LEU A 187 1.22 2.24 2.74
CA LEU A 187 2.60 2.24 2.27
C LEU A 187 3.41 3.29 3.03
N VAL A 188 4.56 2.89 3.51
CA VAL A 188 5.50 3.77 4.21
C VAL A 188 6.66 4.08 3.28
N GLY A 189 6.91 5.35 3.02
CA GLY A 189 8.01 5.78 2.15
C GLY A 189 9.36 5.30 2.66
N ASN A 190 10.28 4.97 1.75
CA ASN A 190 11.67 4.76 2.07
C ASN A 190 12.28 6.13 2.42
N GLN A 191 12.79 6.28 3.66
CA GLN A 191 13.60 7.43 4.05
C GLN A 191 15.00 7.28 3.49
#